data_ad5d7e159d8d8c3d13fd239c394bef0f
#
_entry.id   ad5d7e159d8d8c3d13fd239c394bef0f
#
_cell.length_a   1.000
_cell.length_b   1.000
_cell.length_c   1.000
_cell.angle_alpha   90.00
_cell.angle_beta   90.00
_cell.angle_gamma   90.00
#
_symmetry.space_group_name_H-M   'P 1'
#
loop_
_entity.id
_entity.type
_entity.pdbx_description
1 polymer ?
#
loop_
_entity_poly.entity_id
_entity_poly.type
_entity_poly.pdbx_seq_one_letter_code
_entity_poly.pdbx_strand_id
1 'polypeptide(L)'
;MISITLITLLLTAPLPATSDTPPVAIPHFPDAVHAFVWRNWPLVDCERMAQVLGAKPEDVLRLGHAMGLEGPPPITSEVKDRAYITIIRRNWHLLPYEQLLELLGWTEEELAYTLREDDFLWIKLGSMKPTCPPLKYTPPDEAAQAREKEIA
;
A
#
# COMPACT_ATOMS: atom_id res chain seq x y z
N MET A 1 49.97 13.01 13.97
CA MET A 1 48.84 12.26 14.52
C MET A 1 47.77 12.19 13.43
N ILE A 2 47.64 11.01 12.83
CA ILE A 2 46.66 10.75 11.77
C ILE A 2 45.39 10.25 12.46
N SER A 3 44.32 11.08 12.46
CA SER A 3 43.02 10.71 13.00
C SER A 3 42.33 9.79 12.01
N ILE A 4 42.28 8.52 12.32
CA ILE A 4 41.48 7.55 11.52
C ILE A 4 40.04 7.67 11.96
N THR A 5 39.25 8.36 11.16
CA THR A 5 37.79 8.41 11.32
C THR A 5 37.23 7.04 10.89
N LEU A 6 36.86 6.22 11.86
CA LEU A 6 36.20 4.95 11.62
C LEU A 6 34.78 5.24 11.08
N ILE A 7 34.60 5.16 9.76
CA ILE A 7 33.27 5.20 9.14
C ILE A 7 32.64 3.83 9.41
N THR A 8 31.81 3.77 10.43
CA THR A 8 30.96 2.60 10.66
C THR A 8 29.90 2.57 9.57
N LEU A 9 30.12 1.77 8.53
CA LEU A 9 29.12 1.48 7.52
C LEU A 9 28.03 0.64 8.21
N LEU A 10 26.94 1.28 8.61
CA LEU A 10 25.74 0.59 9.04
C LEU A 10 25.19 -0.19 7.84
N LEU A 11 25.52 -1.47 7.77
CA LEU A 11 24.90 -2.41 6.84
C LEU A 11 23.43 -2.56 7.25
N THR A 12 22.57 -1.74 6.65
CA THR A 12 21.12 -1.92 6.76
C THR A 12 20.74 -3.18 5.98
N ALA A 13 19.98 -4.08 6.61
CA ALA A 13 19.49 -5.27 5.95
C ALA A 13 18.57 -4.86 4.80
N PRO A 14 18.68 -5.46 3.59
CA PRO A 14 17.82 -5.16 2.47
C PRO A 14 16.38 -5.67 2.72
N LEU A 15 15.42 -5.17 1.93
CA LEU A 15 14.09 -5.77 1.88
C LEU A 15 14.18 -7.25 1.48
N PRO A 16 13.36 -8.12 2.10
CA PRO A 16 13.28 -9.52 1.69
C PRO A 16 12.90 -9.64 0.20
N ALA A 17 13.51 -10.57 -0.52
CA ALA A 17 13.19 -10.82 -1.91
C ALA A 17 11.71 -11.21 -2.08
N THR A 18 11.12 -10.85 -3.22
CA THR A 18 9.77 -11.27 -3.56
C THR A 18 9.74 -12.75 -3.94
N SER A 19 8.65 -13.42 -3.59
CA SER A 19 8.38 -14.82 -3.91
C SER A 19 7.68 -14.93 -5.27
N ASP A 20 7.85 -16.06 -5.96
CA ASP A 20 7.09 -16.39 -7.17
C ASP A 20 5.62 -16.74 -6.87
N THR A 21 5.25 -16.84 -5.61
CA THR A 21 3.87 -17.07 -5.21
C THR A 21 2.99 -15.90 -5.64
N PRO A 22 1.89 -16.16 -6.38
CA PRO A 22 0.99 -15.09 -6.80
C PRO A 22 0.28 -14.45 -5.60
N PRO A 23 -0.14 -13.18 -5.70
CA PRO A 23 -0.94 -12.55 -4.67
C PRO A 23 -2.30 -13.23 -4.52
N VAL A 24 -2.89 -13.10 -3.33
CA VAL A 24 -4.24 -13.64 -3.07
C VAL A 24 -5.25 -12.91 -3.96
N ALA A 25 -6.13 -13.68 -4.60
CA ALA A 25 -7.19 -13.13 -5.44
C ALA A 25 -8.19 -12.27 -4.65
N ILE A 26 -8.75 -11.28 -5.32
CA ILE A 26 -9.71 -10.32 -4.75
C ILE A 26 -11.01 -10.31 -5.55
N PRO A 27 -11.76 -11.43 -5.61
CA PRO A 27 -12.87 -11.61 -6.55
C PRO A 27 -14.07 -10.68 -6.30
N HIS A 28 -14.13 -10.00 -5.15
CA HIS A 28 -15.23 -9.10 -4.79
C HIS A 28 -15.17 -7.76 -5.50
N PHE A 29 -14.00 -7.34 -5.94
CA PHE A 29 -13.79 -6.05 -6.61
C PHE A 29 -13.64 -6.24 -8.11
N PRO A 30 -13.94 -5.21 -8.93
CA PRO A 30 -13.71 -5.25 -10.38
C PRO A 30 -12.25 -5.54 -10.73
N ASP A 31 -11.33 -4.95 -9.96
CA ASP A 31 -9.88 -5.06 -10.11
C ASP A 31 -9.14 -4.68 -8.83
N ALA A 32 -7.83 -4.76 -8.87
CA ALA A 32 -6.98 -4.43 -7.73
C ALA A 32 -6.98 -2.93 -7.37
N VAL A 33 -7.23 -2.04 -8.33
CA VAL A 33 -7.32 -0.59 -8.07
C VAL A 33 -8.54 -0.27 -7.20
N HIS A 34 -9.68 -0.87 -7.47
CA HIS A 34 -10.88 -0.72 -6.64
C HIS A 34 -10.66 -1.26 -5.22
N ALA A 35 -10.04 -2.45 -5.11
CA ALA A 35 -9.67 -3.02 -3.80
C ALA A 35 -8.72 -2.10 -3.03
N PHE A 36 -7.74 -1.53 -3.71
CA PHE A 36 -6.78 -0.59 -3.12
C PHE A 36 -7.48 0.66 -2.56
N VAL A 37 -8.34 1.29 -3.33
CA VAL A 37 -9.09 2.47 -2.88
C VAL A 37 -9.99 2.13 -1.68
N TRP A 38 -10.73 1.04 -1.75
CA TRP A 38 -11.61 0.59 -0.66
C TRP A 38 -10.85 0.35 0.64
N ARG A 39 -9.76 -0.42 0.59
CA ARG A 39 -8.99 -0.81 1.78
C ARG A 39 -8.26 0.35 2.44
N ASN A 40 -7.86 1.34 1.67
CA ASN A 40 -7.09 2.46 2.18
C ASN A 40 -7.93 3.71 2.48
N TRP A 41 -9.22 3.70 2.14
CA TRP A 41 -10.11 4.85 2.29
C TRP A 41 -10.09 5.51 3.67
N PRO A 42 -10.15 4.78 4.79
CA PRO A 42 -10.10 5.36 6.11
C PRO A 42 -8.68 5.61 6.66
N LEU A 43 -7.65 5.27 5.91
CA LEU A 43 -6.27 5.22 6.41
C LEU A 43 -5.29 6.15 5.69
N VAL A 44 -5.57 6.48 4.43
CA VAL A 44 -4.65 7.21 3.55
C VAL A 44 -5.39 8.31 2.82
N ASP A 45 -4.76 9.48 2.72
CA ASP A 45 -5.31 10.63 1.98
C ASP A 45 -5.51 10.28 0.50
N CYS A 46 -6.58 10.81 -0.11
CA CYS A 46 -6.87 10.61 -1.54
C CYS A 46 -5.73 11.09 -2.44
N GLU A 47 -5.05 12.17 -2.08
CA GLU A 47 -3.89 12.68 -2.81
C GLU A 47 -2.75 11.66 -2.84
N ARG A 48 -2.47 10.99 -1.72
CA ARG A 48 -1.44 9.95 -1.65
C ARG A 48 -1.83 8.71 -2.45
N MET A 49 -3.07 8.27 -2.34
CA MET A 49 -3.59 7.16 -3.16
C MET A 49 -3.50 7.47 -4.65
N ALA A 50 -3.85 8.69 -5.04
CA ALA A 50 -3.76 9.13 -6.42
C ALA A 50 -2.31 9.12 -6.94
N GLN A 51 -1.35 9.57 -6.14
CA GLN A 51 0.07 9.50 -6.49
C GLN A 51 0.53 8.08 -6.77
N VAL A 52 0.17 7.13 -5.90
CA VAL A 52 0.51 5.71 -6.07
C VAL A 52 -0.06 5.13 -7.36
N LEU A 53 -1.28 5.52 -7.72
CA LEU A 53 -2.01 5.00 -8.89
C LEU A 53 -1.70 5.74 -10.20
N GLY A 54 -0.95 6.84 -10.16
CA GLY A 54 -0.79 7.72 -11.31
C GLY A 54 -2.10 8.37 -11.76
N ALA A 55 -3.00 8.68 -10.80
CA ALA A 55 -4.32 9.25 -11.00
C ALA A 55 -4.40 10.67 -10.45
N LYS A 56 -5.54 11.31 -10.65
CA LYS A 56 -5.91 12.56 -9.98
C LYS A 56 -6.69 12.24 -8.70
N PRO A 57 -6.64 13.10 -7.67
CA PRO A 57 -7.45 12.91 -6.46
C PRO A 57 -8.95 12.74 -6.76
N GLU A 58 -9.49 13.44 -7.75
CA GLU A 58 -10.89 13.33 -8.18
C GLU A 58 -11.24 11.93 -8.70
N ASP A 59 -10.30 11.25 -9.36
CA ASP A 59 -10.50 9.87 -9.84
C ASP A 59 -10.64 8.91 -8.67
N VAL A 60 -9.82 9.07 -7.63
CA VAL A 60 -9.88 8.27 -6.40
C VAL A 60 -11.20 8.51 -5.65
N LEU A 61 -11.61 9.78 -5.52
CA LEU A 61 -12.89 10.15 -4.92
C LEU A 61 -14.06 9.51 -5.66
N ARG A 62 -14.04 9.58 -6.99
CA ARG A 62 -15.07 8.97 -7.83
C ARG A 62 -15.17 7.48 -7.63
N LEU A 63 -14.03 6.77 -7.60
CA LEU A 63 -14.01 5.32 -7.34
C LEU A 63 -14.60 4.97 -5.96
N GLY A 64 -14.22 5.69 -4.92
CA GLY A 64 -14.74 5.48 -3.58
C GLY A 64 -16.25 5.72 -3.51
N HIS A 65 -16.73 6.82 -4.04
CA HIS A 65 -18.16 7.15 -4.05
C HIS A 65 -18.98 6.18 -4.92
N ALA A 66 -18.44 5.73 -6.05
CA ALA A 66 -19.10 4.74 -6.91
C ALA A 66 -19.30 3.39 -6.21
N MET A 67 -18.42 3.04 -5.25
CA MET A 67 -18.53 1.86 -4.39
C MET A 67 -19.32 2.11 -3.09
N GLY A 68 -19.98 3.25 -2.94
CA GLY A 68 -20.80 3.58 -1.78
C GLY A 68 -20.05 4.10 -0.56
N LEU A 69 -18.76 4.42 -0.69
CA LEU A 69 -18.01 5.00 0.43
C LEU A 69 -18.35 6.47 0.61
N GLU A 70 -18.59 6.87 1.86
CA GLU A 70 -18.82 8.26 2.23
C GLU A 70 -17.49 8.96 2.57
N GLY A 71 -17.47 10.25 2.40
CA GLY A 71 -16.31 11.08 2.74
C GLY A 71 -15.40 11.39 1.55
N PRO A 72 -14.08 11.37 1.68
CA PRO A 72 -13.25 10.60 2.63
C PRO A 72 -13.24 11.18 4.06
N PRO A 73 -13.04 10.33 5.06
CA PRO A 73 -12.87 10.81 6.43
C PRO A 73 -11.53 11.58 6.53
N PRO A 74 -11.43 12.56 7.45
CA PRO A 74 -10.17 13.25 7.69
C PRO A 74 -9.13 12.26 8.24
N ILE A 75 -7.93 12.27 7.65
CA ILE A 75 -6.81 11.46 8.13
C ILE A 75 -5.99 12.31 9.09
N THR A 76 -6.14 12.04 10.38
CA THR A 76 -5.41 12.75 11.43
C THR A 76 -3.95 12.31 11.49
N SER A 77 -3.09 13.13 12.11
CA SER A 77 -1.69 12.75 12.36
C SER A 77 -1.57 11.47 13.18
N GLU A 78 -2.47 11.27 14.14
CA GLU A 78 -2.52 10.04 14.95
C GLU A 78 -2.79 8.79 14.11
N VAL A 79 -3.71 8.86 13.15
CA VAL A 79 -3.95 7.76 12.21
C VAL A 79 -2.72 7.50 11.36
N LYS A 80 -2.09 8.54 10.83
CA LYS A 80 -0.85 8.41 10.03
C LYS A 80 0.26 7.71 10.80
N ASP A 81 0.43 8.06 12.08
CA ASP A 81 1.51 7.52 12.91
C ASP A 81 1.25 6.08 13.37
N ARG A 82 0.00 5.65 13.49
CA ARG A 82 -0.37 4.35 14.06
C ARG A 82 -0.86 3.32 13.04
N ALA A 83 -1.31 3.77 11.88
CA ALA A 83 -1.95 2.89 10.91
C ALA A 83 -0.98 2.09 10.04
N TYR A 84 0.33 2.29 10.14
CA TYR A 84 1.30 1.71 9.22
C TYR A 84 1.25 0.16 9.16
N ILE A 85 1.08 -0.52 10.28
CA ILE A 85 0.94 -1.98 10.29
C ILE A 85 -0.30 -2.41 9.51
N THR A 86 -1.43 -1.73 9.72
CA THR A 86 -2.67 -2.00 9.00
C THR A 86 -2.52 -1.71 7.51
N ILE A 87 -1.87 -0.61 7.14
CA ILE A 87 -1.59 -0.27 5.75
C ILE A 87 -0.72 -1.35 5.10
N ILE A 88 0.37 -1.76 5.74
CA ILE A 88 1.24 -2.82 5.24
C ILE A 88 0.44 -4.12 5.02
N ARG A 89 -0.32 -4.56 6.00
CA ARG A 89 -1.10 -5.81 5.92
C ARG A 89 -2.17 -5.77 4.83
N ARG A 90 -2.91 -4.67 4.71
CA ARG A 90 -3.97 -4.53 3.70
C ARG A 90 -3.45 -4.48 2.27
N ASN A 91 -2.22 -4.03 2.09
CA ASN A 91 -1.62 -3.83 0.77
C ASN A 91 -0.56 -4.88 0.41
N TRP A 92 -0.27 -5.83 1.29
CA TRP A 92 0.81 -6.80 1.11
C TRP A 92 0.65 -7.65 -0.15
N HIS A 93 -0.59 -8.02 -0.48
CA HIS A 93 -0.97 -8.78 -1.66
C HIS A 93 -1.50 -7.91 -2.81
N LEU A 94 -1.45 -6.58 -2.69
CA LEU A 94 -1.91 -5.66 -3.74
C LEU A 94 -0.76 -4.93 -4.42
N LEU A 95 0.24 -4.48 -3.64
CA LEU A 95 1.27 -3.56 -4.11
C LEU A 95 2.64 -4.23 -4.17
N PRO A 96 3.45 -3.93 -5.22
CA PRO A 96 4.89 -4.17 -5.14
C PRO A 96 5.53 -3.24 -4.11
N TYR A 97 6.76 -3.54 -3.70
CA TYR A 97 7.45 -2.73 -2.69
C TYR A 97 7.50 -1.24 -3.01
N GLU A 98 7.79 -0.88 -4.25
CA GLU A 98 7.92 0.52 -4.67
C GLU A 98 6.65 1.31 -4.39
N GLN A 99 5.49 0.75 -4.71
CA GLN A 99 4.21 1.41 -4.46
C GLN A 99 3.82 1.37 -2.98
N LEU A 100 4.18 0.32 -2.26
CA LEU A 100 3.97 0.27 -0.81
C LEU A 100 4.79 1.33 -0.09
N LEU A 101 6.05 1.52 -0.46
CA LEU A 101 6.91 2.57 0.07
C LEU A 101 6.35 3.96 -0.24
N GLU A 102 5.87 4.18 -1.45
CA GLU A 102 5.23 5.44 -1.83
C GLU A 102 3.97 5.71 -1.02
N LEU A 103 3.14 4.68 -0.81
CA LEU A 103 1.92 4.77 -0.01
C LEU A 103 2.23 5.13 1.45
N LEU A 104 3.26 4.55 2.02
CA LEU A 104 3.71 4.81 3.40
C LEU A 104 4.48 6.13 3.51
N GLY A 105 5.10 6.61 2.44
CA GLY A 105 6.07 7.70 2.47
C GLY A 105 7.37 7.31 3.17
N TRP A 106 7.78 6.05 3.05
CA TRP A 106 8.92 5.46 3.73
C TRP A 106 10.07 5.14 2.78
N THR A 107 11.27 5.01 3.34
CA THR A 107 12.44 4.45 2.68
C THR A 107 12.44 2.91 2.76
N GLU A 108 13.25 2.26 1.93
CA GLU A 108 13.45 0.80 1.99
C GLU A 108 13.97 0.36 3.35
N GLU A 109 14.87 1.15 3.96
CA GLU A 109 15.47 0.87 5.26
C GLU A 109 14.42 0.90 6.38
N GLU A 110 13.50 1.86 6.33
CA GLU A 110 12.40 1.96 7.30
C GLU A 110 11.47 0.74 7.22
N LEU A 111 11.10 0.33 6.01
CA LEU A 111 10.25 -0.85 5.83
C LEU A 111 10.98 -2.13 6.24
N ALA A 112 12.23 -2.31 5.81
CA ALA A 112 13.04 -3.48 6.16
C ALA A 112 13.22 -3.62 7.68
N TYR A 113 13.48 -2.50 8.36
CA TYR A 113 13.56 -2.45 9.82
C TYR A 113 12.23 -2.86 10.47
N THR A 114 11.13 -2.27 10.03
CA THR A 114 9.80 -2.56 10.58
C THR A 114 9.40 -4.02 10.38
N LEU A 115 9.65 -4.59 9.21
CA LEU A 115 9.36 -6.00 8.93
C LEU A 115 10.12 -6.94 9.87
N ARG A 116 11.37 -6.60 10.20
CA ARG A 116 12.23 -7.41 11.04
C ARG A 116 11.96 -7.25 12.54
N GLU A 117 11.73 -6.00 12.99
CA GLU A 117 11.76 -5.66 14.41
C GLU A 117 10.37 -5.48 15.03
N ASP A 118 9.33 -5.21 14.22
CA ASP A 118 8.03 -4.84 14.75
C ASP A 118 7.11 -6.06 14.91
N ASP A 119 6.80 -6.40 16.15
CA ASP A 119 5.74 -7.32 16.60
C ASP A 119 5.54 -8.57 15.73
N PHE A 120 6.62 -9.23 15.33
CA PHE A 120 6.59 -10.39 14.43
C PHE A 120 5.91 -10.13 13.09
N LEU A 121 5.97 -8.90 12.60
CA LEU A 121 5.24 -8.49 11.41
C LEU A 121 5.56 -9.37 10.20
N TRP A 122 6.84 -9.66 9.95
CA TRP A 122 7.23 -10.52 8.83
C TRP A 122 6.57 -11.91 8.91
N ILE A 123 6.54 -12.51 10.08
CA ILE A 123 5.90 -13.82 10.32
C ILE A 123 4.38 -13.72 10.10
N LYS A 124 3.76 -12.65 10.59
CA LYS A 124 2.32 -12.40 10.42
C LYS A 124 1.92 -12.19 8.96
N LEU A 125 2.85 -11.75 8.12
CA LEU A 125 2.67 -11.61 6.68
C LEU A 125 2.93 -12.91 5.89
N GLY A 126 3.19 -14.02 6.58
CA GLY A 126 3.45 -15.33 5.99
C GLY A 126 4.91 -15.59 5.65
N SER A 127 5.83 -14.79 6.17
CA SER A 127 7.29 -14.88 5.92
C SER A 127 7.65 -14.82 4.43
N MET A 128 6.85 -14.12 3.64
CA MET A 128 7.05 -13.95 2.21
C MET A 128 6.38 -12.67 1.70
N LYS A 129 6.89 -12.14 0.61
CA LYS A 129 6.25 -11.06 -0.15
C LYS A 129 5.87 -11.60 -1.53
N PRO A 130 4.58 -11.66 -1.87
CA PRO A 130 4.18 -12.07 -3.21
C PRO A 130 4.63 -11.04 -4.26
N THR A 131 4.87 -11.51 -5.48
CA THR A 131 5.13 -10.64 -6.61
C THR A 131 3.81 -10.05 -7.09
N CYS A 132 3.61 -8.76 -6.84
CA CYS A 132 2.43 -8.02 -7.26
C CYS A 132 2.74 -7.15 -8.47
N PRO A 133 1.89 -7.14 -9.51
CA PRO A 133 2.03 -6.18 -10.59
C PRO A 133 1.75 -4.76 -10.07
N PRO A 134 2.45 -3.73 -10.58
CA PRO A 134 2.16 -2.35 -10.24
C PRO A 134 0.72 -1.98 -10.57
N LEU A 135 0.04 -1.28 -9.66
CA LEU A 135 -1.30 -0.76 -9.91
C LEU A 135 -1.20 0.55 -10.70
N LYS A 136 -2.07 0.69 -11.67
CA LYS A 136 -2.22 1.91 -12.45
C LYS A 136 -3.68 2.20 -12.67
N TYR A 137 -4.10 3.44 -12.37
CA TYR A 137 -5.45 3.87 -12.64
C TYR A 137 -5.74 3.86 -14.13
N THR A 138 -6.88 3.29 -14.49
CA THR A 138 -7.53 3.43 -15.77
C THR A 138 -9.02 3.71 -15.54
N PRO A 139 -9.68 4.53 -16.37
CA PRO A 139 -11.12 4.75 -16.23
C PRO A 139 -11.88 3.42 -16.26
N PRO A 140 -12.81 3.17 -15.31
CA PRO A 140 -13.58 1.94 -15.28
C PRO A 140 -14.41 1.75 -16.55
N ASP A 141 -14.40 0.52 -17.07
CA ASP A 141 -15.28 0.10 -18.13
C ASP A 141 -16.71 -0.18 -17.62
N GLU A 142 -17.62 -0.53 -18.53
CA GLU A 142 -19.03 -0.80 -18.17
C GLU A 142 -19.18 -1.93 -17.17
N ALA A 143 -18.38 -3.00 -17.30
CA ALA A 143 -18.40 -4.14 -16.37
C ALA A 143 -17.93 -3.74 -14.98
N ALA A 144 -16.85 -2.95 -14.89
CA ALA A 144 -16.37 -2.41 -13.63
C ALA A 144 -17.39 -1.48 -12.97
N GLN A 145 -18.01 -0.59 -13.74
CA GLN A 145 -19.07 0.31 -13.25
C GLN A 145 -20.31 -0.45 -12.75
N ALA A 146 -20.70 -1.53 -13.43
CA ALA A 146 -21.77 -2.39 -12.96
C ALA A 146 -21.43 -3.04 -11.61
N ARG A 147 -20.20 -3.50 -11.45
CA ARG A 147 -19.74 -4.09 -10.20
C ARG A 147 -19.61 -3.06 -9.07
N GLU A 148 -19.19 -1.83 -9.37
CA GLU A 148 -19.19 -0.72 -8.41
C GLU A 148 -20.58 -0.54 -7.77
N LYS A 149 -21.63 -0.57 -8.60
CA LYS A 149 -23.02 -0.43 -8.12
C LYS A 149 -23.50 -1.60 -7.25
N GLU A 150 -23.00 -2.80 -7.52
CA GLU A 150 -23.32 -3.97 -6.67
C GLU A 150 -22.62 -3.92 -5.31
N ILE A 151 -21.45 -3.28 -5.24
CA ILE A 151 -20.69 -3.09 -4.00
C ILE A 151 -21.31 -1.98 -3.15
N ALA A 152 -21.84 -0.93 -3.79
CA ALA A 152 -22.50 0.21 -3.13
C ALA A 152 -23.85 -0.18 -2.43
#